data_be8b5910d0d1936ea6973d4aa783e9f2
#
_entry.id   be8b5910d0d1936ea6973d4aa783e9f2
#
_cell.length_a   1.000
_cell.length_b   1.000
_cell.length_c   1.000
_cell.angle_alpha   90.00
_cell.angle_beta   90.00
_cell.angle_gamma   90.00
#
_symmetry.space_group_name_H-M   'P 1'
#
loop_
_entity.id
_entity.type
_entity.pdbx_description
1 polymer ?
#
loop_
_entity_poly.entity_id
_entity_poly.type
_entity_poly.pdbx_seq_one_letter_code
_entity_poly.pdbx_strand_id
1 'polypeptide(L)'
;LWSDHNRQGPRYALCKAAADHGCKVVITGDSGDELFTGYLHHDKRNDPNWCSAHTKYLASKPWFPDKALIDDDQWNSFFGDLLHSSEQNILATDQTAGMFGMEARVPFLTQRYAHYVFSIPLDIRFKQLDPWGVTTKYLMREVMKEYLPNHVVNRKDKIGWSSPWDNNDPDIYKRWRLRDIEFLKRQG
;
A
#
# COMPACT_ATOMS: atom_id res chain seq x y z
N LEU A 1 -10.29 -9.73 12.61
CA LEU A 1 -10.22 -8.46 11.83
C LEU A 1 -8.80 -7.91 11.64
N TRP A 2 -7.77 -8.59 12.07
CA TRP A 2 -6.37 -8.16 11.96
C TRP A 2 -5.64 -9.11 11.01
N SER A 3 -5.78 -8.89 9.70
CA SER A 3 -5.28 -9.83 8.69
C SER A 3 -3.82 -9.63 8.28
N ASP A 4 -3.20 -8.49 8.61
CA ASP A 4 -1.78 -8.22 8.28
C ASP A 4 -0.96 -7.94 9.54
N HIS A 5 -0.65 -9.00 10.25
CA HIS A 5 0.00 -8.94 11.57
C HIS A 5 1.37 -8.26 11.57
N ASN A 6 2.10 -8.29 10.44
CA ASN A 6 3.49 -7.81 10.37
C ASN A 6 3.62 -6.30 10.38
N ARG A 7 2.58 -5.58 9.96
CA ARG A 7 2.62 -4.13 9.77
C ARG A 7 1.95 -3.36 10.90
N GLN A 8 1.17 -4.02 11.75
CA GLN A 8 0.39 -3.36 12.80
C GLN A 8 1.26 -2.81 13.93
N GLY A 9 2.27 -3.58 14.38
CA GLY A 9 3.19 -3.13 15.42
C GLY A 9 3.88 -1.80 15.09
N PRO A 10 4.55 -1.67 13.93
CA PRO A 10 5.14 -0.41 13.50
C PRO A 10 4.14 0.74 13.36
N ARG A 11 2.93 0.48 12.81
CA ARG A 11 1.87 1.50 12.73
C ARG A 11 1.47 2.00 14.11
N TYR A 12 1.21 1.08 15.02
CA TYR A 12 0.87 1.40 16.39
C TYR A 12 1.95 2.29 17.04
N ALA A 13 3.22 1.90 16.92
CA ALA A 13 4.34 2.64 17.50
C ALA A 13 4.43 4.07 16.93
N LEU A 14 4.25 4.23 15.61
CA LEU A 14 4.26 5.54 14.97
C LEU A 14 3.06 6.41 15.39
N CYS A 15 1.85 5.85 15.38
CA CYS A 15 0.66 6.57 15.80
C CYS A 15 0.76 6.98 17.27
N LYS A 16 1.25 6.08 18.14
CA LYS A 16 1.50 6.42 19.53
C LYS A 16 2.48 7.56 19.67
N ALA A 17 3.62 7.50 19.00
CA ALA A 17 4.63 8.56 19.05
C ALA A 17 4.06 9.90 18.55
N ALA A 18 3.30 9.90 17.46
CA ALA A 18 2.66 11.12 16.94
C ALA A 18 1.65 11.70 17.95
N ALA A 19 0.83 10.85 18.58
CA ALA A 19 -0.13 11.27 19.59
C ALA A 19 0.56 11.82 20.84
N ASP A 20 1.63 11.20 21.32
CA ASP A 20 2.44 11.66 22.44
C ASP A 20 3.05 13.05 22.18
N HIS A 21 3.27 13.41 20.90
CA HIS A 21 3.69 14.75 20.46
C HIS A 21 2.52 15.71 20.18
N GLY A 22 1.29 15.32 20.51
CA GLY A 22 0.11 16.17 20.38
C GLY A 22 -0.45 16.27 18.95
N CYS A 23 0.00 15.45 18.01
CA CYS A 23 -0.57 15.39 16.65
C CYS A 23 -2.04 14.97 16.71
N LYS A 24 -2.87 15.63 15.90
CA LYS A 24 -4.30 15.31 15.73
C LYS A 24 -4.60 14.71 14.37
N VAL A 25 -3.72 14.91 13.40
CA VAL A 25 -3.84 14.42 12.04
C VAL A 25 -2.51 13.83 11.63
N VAL A 26 -2.57 12.66 10.95
CA VAL A 26 -1.43 12.05 10.28
C VAL A 26 -1.72 11.96 8.79
N ILE A 27 -0.73 12.29 7.97
CA ILE A 27 -0.79 12.15 6.51
C ILE A 27 0.01 10.92 6.14
N THR A 28 -0.59 10.01 5.37
CA THR A 28 0.04 8.75 5.00
C THR A 28 0.32 8.67 3.50
N GLY A 29 1.29 7.83 3.13
CA GLY A 29 1.64 7.52 1.75
C GLY A 29 0.92 6.29 1.19
N ASP A 30 -0.11 5.81 1.87
CA ASP A 30 -0.88 4.64 1.42
C ASP A 30 -1.43 4.86 0.02
N SER A 31 -1.54 3.79 -0.76
CA SER A 31 -1.96 3.76 -2.17
C SER A 31 -1.00 4.38 -3.18
N GLY A 32 0.14 4.89 -2.75
CA GLY A 32 1.16 5.38 -3.68
C GLY A 32 1.80 4.26 -4.52
N ASP A 33 1.93 3.05 -3.97
CA ASP A 33 2.43 1.88 -4.72
C ASP A 33 1.39 1.41 -5.75
N GLU A 34 0.13 1.37 -5.39
CA GLU A 34 -0.97 0.94 -6.23
C GLU A 34 -1.20 1.87 -7.42
N LEU A 35 -1.18 3.17 -7.17
CA LEU A 35 -1.40 4.18 -8.22
C LEU A 35 -0.21 4.30 -9.19
N PHE A 36 1.03 4.16 -8.68
CA PHE A 36 2.25 4.42 -9.43
C PHE A 36 3.11 3.19 -9.69
N THR A 37 2.52 2.00 -9.65
CA THR A 37 3.21 0.74 -9.96
C THR A 37 4.44 0.50 -9.07
N GLY A 38 4.25 0.63 -7.77
CA GLY A 38 5.32 0.55 -6.78
C GLY A 38 5.73 -0.86 -6.37
N TYR A 39 4.99 -1.90 -6.76
CA TYR A 39 5.29 -3.29 -6.41
C TYR A 39 6.05 -4.03 -7.51
N LEU A 40 6.94 -4.93 -7.12
CA LEU A 40 7.72 -5.73 -8.07
C LEU A 40 6.84 -6.64 -8.93
N HIS A 41 5.71 -7.12 -8.39
CA HIS A 41 4.79 -7.96 -9.16
C HIS A 41 3.98 -7.19 -10.23
N HIS A 42 4.08 -5.87 -10.26
CA HIS A 42 3.45 -5.06 -11.30
C HIS A 42 4.06 -5.30 -12.69
N ASP A 43 5.27 -5.85 -12.79
CA ASP A 43 5.87 -6.27 -14.05
C ASP A 43 5.07 -7.36 -14.77
N LYS A 44 4.43 -8.25 -14.00
CA LYS A 44 3.56 -9.32 -14.53
C LYS A 44 2.33 -8.80 -15.28
N ARG A 45 1.97 -7.54 -15.09
CA ARG A 45 0.85 -6.90 -15.76
C ARG A 45 1.10 -6.60 -17.24
N ASN A 46 2.32 -6.84 -17.72
CA ASN A 46 2.63 -6.90 -19.15
C ASN A 46 2.32 -8.28 -19.77
N ASP A 47 1.97 -9.29 -18.96
CA ASP A 47 1.52 -10.60 -19.41
C ASP A 47 -0.01 -10.66 -19.45
N PRO A 48 -0.63 -10.72 -20.66
CA PRO A 48 -2.08 -10.78 -20.80
C PRO A 48 -2.71 -11.98 -20.10
N ASN A 49 -2.02 -13.13 -20.08
CA ASN A 49 -2.53 -14.35 -19.43
C ASN A 49 -2.59 -14.16 -17.91
N TRP A 50 -1.57 -13.51 -17.34
CA TRP A 50 -1.57 -13.19 -15.91
C TRP A 50 -2.69 -12.19 -15.57
N CYS A 51 -2.85 -11.14 -16.38
CA CYS A 51 -3.91 -10.15 -16.19
C CYS A 51 -5.31 -10.79 -16.24
N SER A 52 -5.56 -11.64 -17.23
CA SER A 52 -6.84 -12.34 -17.36
C SER A 52 -7.11 -13.27 -16.17
N ALA A 53 -6.10 -14.01 -15.71
CA ALA A 53 -6.22 -14.85 -14.53
C ALA A 53 -6.50 -14.03 -13.27
N HIS A 54 -5.84 -12.88 -13.12
CA HIS A 54 -6.04 -11.98 -12.00
C HIS A 54 -7.42 -11.32 -12.03
N THR A 55 -7.92 -10.89 -13.20
CA THR A 55 -9.29 -10.37 -13.37
C THR A 55 -10.33 -11.39 -12.92
N LYS A 56 -10.18 -12.65 -13.34
CA LYS A 56 -11.06 -13.75 -12.90
C LYS A 56 -11.00 -13.97 -11.38
N TYR A 57 -9.81 -13.89 -10.81
CA TYR A 57 -9.64 -13.98 -9.36
C TYR A 57 -10.37 -12.84 -8.65
N LEU A 58 -10.24 -11.59 -9.11
CA LEU A 58 -10.94 -10.44 -8.55
C LEU A 58 -12.46 -10.61 -8.65
N ALA A 59 -12.97 -10.98 -9.83
CA ALA A 59 -14.39 -11.21 -10.07
C ALA A 59 -15.00 -12.28 -9.16
N SER A 60 -14.20 -13.21 -8.65
CA SER A 60 -14.63 -14.22 -7.69
C SER A 60 -14.78 -13.70 -6.25
N LYS A 61 -14.37 -12.47 -5.97
CA LYS A 61 -14.36 -11.91 -4.61
C LYS A 61 -15.67 -11.19 -4.31
N PRO A 62 -16.34 -11.50 -3.18
CA PRO A 62 -17.61 -10.89 -2.84
C PRO A 62 -17.54 -9.38 -2.56
N TRP A 63 -16.33 -8.86 -2.30
CA TRP A 63 -16.10 -7.44 -2.07
C TRP A 63 -15.80 -6.67 -3.36
N PHE A 64 -15.52 -7.36 -4.49
CA PHE A 64 -15.19 -6.69 -5.74
C PHE A 64 -16.49 -6.37 -6.51
N PRO A 65 -16.72 -5.11 -6.90
CA PRO A 65 -17.97 -4.74 -7.56
C PRO A 65 -18.02 -5.31 -8.98
N ASP A 66 -19.02 -6.11 -9.29
CA ASP A 66 -19.21 -6.71 -10.63
C ASP A 66 -19.20 -5.68 -11.78
N LYS A 67 -19.69 -4.47 -11.48
CA LYS A 67 -19.76 -3.37 -12.45
C LYS A 67 -18.46 -2.58 -12.61
N ALA A 68 -17.42 -2.89 -11.82
CA ALA A 68 -16.13 -2.21 -11.89
C ALA A 68 -15.22 -2.80 -12.97
N LEU A 69 -15.52 -4.00 -13.47
CA LEU A 69 -14.76 -4.63 -14.55
C LEU A 69 -15.09 -3.98 -15.89
N ILE A 70 -14.06 -3.66 -16.63
CA ILE A 70 -14.15 -3.21 -18.02
C ILE A 70 -13.48 -4.25 -18.93
N ASP A 71 -13.63 -4.10 -20.25
CA ASP A 71 -12.98 -4.98 -21.22
C ASP A 71 -11.48 -4.64 -21.39
N ASP A 72 -10.76 -4.63 -20.27
CA ASP A 72 -9.33 -4.41 -20.18
C ASP A 72 -8.78 -5.10 -18.92
N ASP A 73 -8.28 -6.31 -19.10
CA ASP A 73 -7.73 -7.13 -18.00
C ASP A 73 -6.53 -6.47 -17.31
N GLN A 74 -5.73 -5.71 -18.02
CA GLN A 74 -4.60 -5.00 -17.44
C GLN A 74 -5.07 -3.90 -16.50
N TRP A 75 -6.05 -3.09 -16.96
CA TRP A 75 -6.67 -2.06 -16.14
C TRP A 75 -7.37 -2.66 -14.91
N ASN A 76 -8.15 -3.70 -15.10
CA ASN A 76 -8.85 -4.41 -14.03
C ASN A 76 -7.88 -4.90 -12.95
N SER A 77 -6.73 -5.42 -13.35
CA SER A 77 -5.70 -5.90 -12.46
C SER A 77 -5.12 -4.79 -11.57
N PHE A 78 -4.85 -3.60 -12.13
CA PHE A 78 -4.38 -2.46 -11.36
C PHE A 78 -5.46 -1.89 -10.43
N PHE A 79 -6.68 -1.77 -10.95
CA PHE A 79 -7.79 -1.27 -10.15
C PHE A 79 -8.14 -2.20 -9.00
N GLY A 80 -8.07 -3.51 -9.23
CA GLY A 80 -8.27 -4.51 -8.19
C GLY A 80 -7.24 -4.42 -7.07
N ASP A 81 -5.96 -4.20 -7.40
CA ASP A 81 -4.94 -3.98 -6.38
C ASP A 81 -5.19 -2.71 -5.58
N LEU A 82 -5.60 -1.63 -6.26
CA LEU A 82 -5.95 -0.40 -5.55
C LEU A 82 -7.06 -0.63 -4.55
N LEU A 83 -8.14 -1.31 -4.96
CA LEU A 83 -9.26 -1.61 -4.06
C LEU A 83 -8.83 -2.51 -2.90
N HIS A 84 -8.13 -3.60 -3.19
CA HIS A 84 -7.73 -4.57 -2.17
C HIS A 84 -6.74 -3.99 -1.16
N SER A 85 -5.67 -3.35 -1.63
CA SER A 85 -4.66 -2.77 -0.76
C SER A 85 -5.17 -1.56 -0.02
N SER A 86 -6.04 -0.77 -0.65
CA SER A 86 -6.66 0.39 -0.02
C SER A 86 -7.55 -0.03 1.13
N GLU A 87 -8.41 -1.03 0.92
CA GLU A 87 -9.28 -1.53 1.99
C GLU A 87 -8.46 -2.01 3.19
N GLN A 88 -7.47 -2.86 2.98
CA GLN A 88 -6.70 -3.43 4.08
C GLN A 88 -5.77 -2.42 4.76
N ASN A 89 -4.99 -1.67 3.99
CA ASN A 89 -3.98 -0.78 4.54
C ASN A 89 -4.60 0.48 5.15
N ILE A 90 -5.58 1.06 4.47
CA ILE A 90 -6.21 2.30 4.91
C ILE A 90 -7.06 2.05 6.14
N LEU A 91 -7.87 1.00 6.13
CA LEU A 91 -8.65 0.63 7.29
C LEU A 91 -7.77 0.41 8.52
N ALA A 92 -6.66 -0.30 8.35
CA ALA A 92 -5.72 -0.54 9.43
C ALA A 92 -5.03 0.76 9.91
N THR A 93 -4.68 1.66 9.00
CA THR A 93 -4.09 2.95 9.34
C THR A 93 -5.09 3.84 10.08
N ASP A 94 -6.31 3.93 9.57
CA ASP A 94 -7.39 4.72 10.17
C ASP A 94 -7.75 4.21 11.57
N GLN A 95 -7.96 2.90 11.70
CA GLN A 95 -8.24 2.28 13.01
C GLN A 95 -7.10 2.54 14.01
N THR A 96 -5.84 2.40 13.57
CA THR A 96 -4.69 2.62 14.45
C THR A 96 -4.55 4.08 14.87
N ALA A 97 -4.75 5.03 13.94
CA ALA A 97 -4.78 6.45 14.27
C ALA A 97 -5.94 6.78 15.21
N GLY A 98 -7.12 6.23 14.94
CA GLY A 98 -8.33 6.40 15.76
C GLY A 98 -8.16 5.91 17.20
N MET A 99 -7.37 4.86 17.46
CA MET A 99 -7.05 4.39 18.81
C MET A 99 -6.39 5.48 19.67
N PHE A 100 -5.72 6.45 19.06
CA PHE A 100 -5.07 7.57 19.72
C PHE A 100 -5.80 8.90 19.54
N GLY A 101 -7.04 8.87 19.05
CA GLY A 101 -7.84 10.08 18.81
C GLY A 101 -7.29 10.95 17.69
N MET A 102 -6.60 10.37 16.72
CA MET A 102 -6.08 11.04 15.53
C MET A 102 -6.88 10.68 14.28
N GLU A 103 -6.86 11.56 13.28
CA GLU A 103 -7.40 11.35 11.95
C GLU A 103 -6.27 10.95 10.98
N ALA A 104 -6.46 9.88 10.22
CA ALA A 104 -5.55 9.52 9.13
C ALA A 104 -6.06 10.09 7.80
N ARG A 105 -5.20 10.78 7.06
CA ARG A 105 -5.51 11.32 5.73
C ARG A 105 -4.61 10.68 4.68
N VAL A 106 -5.23 10.24 3.58
CA VAL A 106 -4.57 9.55 2.46
C VAL A 106 -4.71 10.40 1.19
N PRO A 107 -3.82 11.37 0.94
CA PRO A 107 -3.94 12.29 -0.20
C PRO A 107 -4.01 11.59 -1.56
N PHE A 108 -3.32 10.46 -1.72
CA PHE A 108 -3.33 9.68 -2.96
C PHE A 108 -4.70 9.11 -3.31
N LEU A 109 -5.61 8.96 -2.35
CA LEU A 109 -6.95 8.45 -2.59
C LEU A 109 -8.03 9.53 -2.66
N THR A 110 -7.66 10.79 -2.73
CA THR A 110 -8.68 11.78 -3.09
C THR A 110 -9.23 11.44 -4.48
N GLN A 111 -10.54 11.41 -4.62
CA GLN A 111 -11.22 10.96 -5.84
C GLN A 111 -10.66 11.66 -7.10
N ARG A 112 -10.48 12.97 -7.04
CA ARG A 112 -9.94 13.76 -8.15
C ARG A 112 -8.52 13.30 -8.54
N TYR A 113 -7.68 13.05 -7.56
CA TYR A 113 -6.28 12.64 -7.80
C TYR A 113 -6.20 11.22 -8.36
N ALA A 114 -6.93 10.29 -7.74
CA ALA A 114 -6.97 8.91 -8.21
C ALA A 114 -7.50 8.81 -9.65
N HIS A 115 -8.61 9.49 -9.97
CA HIS A 115 -9.14 9.55 -11.33
C HIS A 115 -8.12 10.13 -12.32
N TYR A 116 -7.44 11.22 -11.96
CA TYR A 116 -6.42 11.80 -12.81
C TYR A 116 -5.28 10.81 -13.08
N VAL A 117 -4.74 10.16 -12.05
CA VAL A 117 -3.65 9.19 -12.21
C VAL A 117 -4.09 8.00 -13.06
N PHE A 118 -5.32 7.49 -12.87
CA PHE A 118 -5.85 6.40 -13.69
C PHE A 118 -6.13 6.81 -15.14
N SER A 119 -6.34 8.09 -15.43
CA SER A 119 -6.48 8.59 -16.80
C SER A 119 -5.16 8.66 -17.57
N ILE A 120 -4.02 8.59 -16.87
CA ILE A 120 -2.71 8.57 -17.51
C ILE A 120 -2.46 7.16 -18.08
N PRO A 121 -2.10 7.06 -19.38
CA PRO A 121 -1.78 5.79 -20.00
C PRO A 121 -0.74 4.99 -19.20
N LEU A 122 -0.92 3.67 -19.18
CA LEU A 122 -0.12 2.80 -18.33
C LEU A 122 1.36 2.77 -18.72
N ASP A 123 1.66 2.86 -20.01
CA ASP A 123 3.02 2.95 -20.56
C ASP A 123 3.77 4.22 -20.12
N ILE A 124 3.05 5.27 -19.77
CA ILE A 124 3.60 6.49 -19.18
C ILE A 124 3.82 6.31 -17.66
N ARG A 125 2.87 5.69 -16.97
CA ARG A 125 2.98 5.44 -15.52
C ARG A 125 4.02 4.38 -15.18
N PHE A 126 4.11 3.36 -16.02
CA PHE A 126 4.96 2.20 -15.87
C PHE A 126 6.02 2.18 -16.95
N LYS A 127 7.28 2.18 -16.58
CA LYS A 127 8.40 2.01 -17.48
C LYS A 127 9.31 0.91 -16.97
N GLN A 128 9.40 -0.16 -17.76
CA GLN A 128 10.43 -1.17 -17.55
C GLN A 128 11.76 -0.61 -18.05
N LEU A 129 12.70 -0.36 -17.16
CA LEU A 129 13.95 0.30 -17.51
C LEU A 129 15.15 -0.63 -17.60
N ASP A 130 15.04 -1.92 -17.22
CA ASP A 130 16.22 -2.75 -17.04
C ASP A 130 15.82 -4.25 -17.03
N PRO A 131 16.65 -5.19 -17.51
CA PRO A 131 16.44 -6.63 -17.36
C PRO A 131 16.25 -7.10 -15.90
N TRP A 132 16.63 -6.27 -14.94
CA TRP A 132 16.51 -6.53 -13.49
C TRP A 132 15.49 -5.63 -12.80
N GLY A 133 14.91 -4.64 -13.50
CA GLY A 133 14.24 -3.59 -12.81
C GLY A 133 13.04 -3.00 -13.49
N VAL A 134 11.90 -3.32 -12.95
CA VAL A 134 10.80 -2.39 -12.89
C VAL A 134 11.28 -1.20 -12.08
N THR A 135 11.40 -0.04 -12.71
CA THR A 135 11.57 1.19 -11.93
C THR A 135 10.25 1.49 -11.25
N THR A 136 10.12 1.02 -10.03
CA THR A 136 8.93 1.25 -9.23
C THR A 136 8.65 2.75 -9.12
N LYS A 137 7.38 3.12 -9.30
CA LYS A 137 6.91 4.53 -9.21
C LYS A 137 7.59 5.47 -10.23
N TYR A 138 7.83 4.98 -11.44
CA TYR A 138 8.57 5.74 -12.45
C TYR A 138 8.05 7.18 -12.61
N LEU A 139 6.77 7.34 -12.93
CA LEU A 139 6.18 8.67 -13.15
C LEU A 139 6.31 9.57 -11.91
N MET A 140 6.04 9.02 -10.73
CA MET A 140 6.20 9.78 -9.48
C MET A 140 7.65 10.23 -9.29
N ARG A 141 8.62 9.36 -9.57
CA ARG A 141 10.05 9.71 -9.46
C ARG A 141 10.42 10.81 -10.43
N GLU A 142 9.96 10.74 -11.69
CA GLU A 142 10.24 11.79 -12.68
C GLU A 142 9.71 13.15 -12.23
N VAL A 143 8.48 13.21 -11.75
CA VAL A 143 7.88 14.46 -11.23
C VAL A 143 8.62 14.96 -9.98
N MET A 144 9.03 14.05 -9.10
CA MET A 144 9.66 14.42 -7.83
C MET A 144 11.12 14.84 -7.93
N LYS A 145 11.76 14.77 -9.11
CA LYS A 145 13.15 15.24 -9.32
C LYS A 145 13.34 16.71 -8.96
N GLU A 146 12.29 17.50 -9.12
CA GLU A 146 12.34 18.93 -8.82
C GLU A 146 12.15 19.23 -7.32
N TYR A 147 11.63 18.27 -6.55
CA TYR A 147 11.22 18.50 -5.17
C TYR A 147 12.02 17.70 -4.14
N LEU A 148 12.62 16.59 -4.55
CA LEU A 148 13.30 15.67 -3.63
C LEU A 148 14.79 15.53 -3.97
N PRO A 149 15.64 15.29 -2.96
CA PRO A 149 17.06 15.01 -3.19
C PRO A 149 17.30 13.80 -4.09
N ASN A 150 18.33 13.84 -4.90
CA ASN A 150 18.67 12.78 -5.85
C ASN A 150 18.81 11.39 -5.23
N HIS A 151 19.33 11.27 -4.01
CA HIS A 151 19.46 9.98 -3.34
C HIS A 151 18.11 9.36 -2.97
N VAL A 152 17.06 10.16 -2.80
CA VAL A 152 15.69 9.69 -2.58
C VAL A 152 15.05 9.27 -3.90
N VAL A 153 15.10 10.15 -4.91
CA VAL A 153 14.47 9.91 -6.22
C VAL A 153 15.09 8.73 -6.94
N ASN A 154 16.43 8.62 -6.91
CA ASN A 154 17.19 7.59 -7.63
C ASN A 154 17.39 6.29 -6.82
N ARG A 155 16.77 6.16 -5.67
CA ARG A 155 16.83 4.95 -4.85
C ARG A 155 16.33 3.75 -5.63
N LYS A 156 17.16 2.70 -5.78
CA LYS A 156 16.84 1.50 -6.55
C LYS A 156 16.25 0.37 -5.69
N ASP A 157 16.60 0.33 -4.41
CA ASP A 157 16.14 -0.69 -3.49
C ASP A 157 14.68 -0.43 -3.09
N LYS A 158 13.84 -1.43 -3.29
CA LYS A 158 12.49 -1.46 -2.73
C LYS A 158 12.58 -2.00 -1.31
N ILE A 159 12.43 -1.13 -0.34
CA ILE A 159 12.25 -1.54 1.05
C ILE A 159 10.75 -1.47 1.34
N GLY A 160 10.16 -2.62 1.64
CA GLY A 160 8.81 -2.69 2.16
C GLY A 160 8.76 -2.11 3.58
N TRP A 161 7.59 -1.72 4.01
CA TRP A 161 7.32 -1.49 5.42
C TRP A 161 7.31 -2.85 6.12
N SER A 162 8.49 -3.36 6.43
CA SER A 162 8.66 -4.53 7.28
C SER A 162 9.14 -4.09 8.65
N SER A 163 8.66 -4.76 9.68
CA SER A 163 9.28 -4.66 10.98
C SER A 163 10.73 -5.17 10.84
N PRO A 164 11.72 -4.50 11.44
CA PRO A 164 13.10 -5.04 11.48
C PRO A 164 13.17 -6.44 12.09
N TRP A 165 12.06 -6.95 12.55
CA TRP A 165 11.87 -8.20 13.26
C TRP A 165 11.26 -9.31 12.38
N ASP A 166 10.91 -9.01 11.14
CA ASP A 166 10.34 -9.99 10.20
C ASP A 166 11.35 -11.03 9.71
N ASN A 167 12.63 -10.80 9.88
CA ASN A 167 13.58 -11.52 9.05
C ASN A 167 14.23 -12.74 9.66
N ASN A 168 14.21 -12.98 10.98
CA ASN A 168 14.97 -14.10 11.54
C ASN A 168 14.49 -14.74 12.85
N ASP A 169 13.35 -14.35 13.40
CA ASP A 169 12.91 -14.93 14.69
C ASP A 169 11.41 -15.32 14.68
N PRO A 170 11.09 -16.61 14.43
CA PRO A 170 9.71 -17.09 14.44
C PRO A 170 9.01 -16.92 15.81
N ASP A 171 9.76 -16.76 16.89
CA ASP A 171 9.22 -16.53 18.23
C ASP A 171 8.87 -15.07 18.50
N ILE A 172 9.35 -14.13 17.70
CA ILE A 172 8.92 -12.71 17.78
C ILE A 172 7.44 -12.57 17.53
N TYR A 173 6.89 -13.25 16.52
CA TYR A 173 5.46 -13.30 16.24
C TYR A 173 4.64 -13.75 17.44
N LYS A 174 5.12 -14.81 18.09
CA LYS A 174 4.49 -15.39 19.27
C LYS A 174 4.50 -14.43 20.44
N ARG A 175 5.62 -13.73 20.65
CA ARG A 175 5.76 -12.72 21.72
C ARG A 175 4.89 -11.49 21.50
N TRP A 176 4.78 -10.99 20.26
CA TRP A 176 3.89 -9.88 19.94
C TRP A 176 2.43 -10.24 20.10
N ARG A 177 2.04 -11.39 19.60
CA ARG A 177 0.67 -11.88 19.75
C ARG A 177 0.26 -12.05 21.22
N LEU A 178 1.18 -12.50 22.05
CA LEU A 178 0.97 -12.60 23.50
C LEU A 178 0.86 -11.21 24.14
N ARG A 179 1.69 -10.24 23.73
CA ARG A 179 1.59 -8.85 24.20
C ARG A 179 0.29 -8.18 23.77
N ASP A 180 -0.15 -8.38 22.55
CA ASP A 180 -1.42 -7.86 22.06
C ASP A 180 -2.59 -8.46 22.85
N ILE A 181 -2.56 -9.75 23.11
CA ILE A 181 -3.56 -10.44 23.95
C ILE A 181 -3.54 -9.91 25.39
N GLU A 182 -2.37 -9.71 25.97
CA GLU A 182 -2.24 -9.14 27.31
C GLU A 182 -2.71 -7.68 27.37
N PHE A 183 -2.39 -6.89 26.34
CA PHE A 183 -2.87 -5.52 26.23
C PHE A 183 -4.40 -5.48 26.16
N LEU A 184 -5.01 -6.29 25.30
CA LEU A 184 -6.47 -6.37 25.16
C LEU A 184 -7.14 -6.84 26.48
N LYS A 185 -6.52 -7.77 27.20
CA LYS A 185 -7.02 -8.23 28.51
C LYS A 185 -6.97 -7.15 29.58
N ARG A 186 -6.05 -6.19 29.48
CA ARG A 186 -5.95 -5.06 30.43
C ARG A 186 -6.93 -3.93 30.16
N GLN A 187 -7.52 -3.90 28.96
CA GLN A 187 -8.49 -2.88 28.56
C GLN A 187 -9.95 -3.32 28.77
N GLY A 188 -10.21 -4.58 29.02
CA GLY A 188 -11.55 -5.15 29.33
C GLY A 188 -11.70 -5.52 30.77
#